data_5849e6590f190b343e5970a0625e0942
#
_entry.id   5849e6590f190b343e5970a0625e0942
#
_cell.length_a   1.000
_cell.length_b   1.000
_cell.length_c   1.000
_cell.angle_alpha   90.00
_cell.angle_beta   90.00
_cell.angle_gamma   90.00
#
_symmetry.space_group_name_H-M   'P 1'
#
loop_
_entity.id
_entity.type
_entity.pdbx_description
1 polymer ?
#
loop_
_entity_poly.entity_id
_entity_poly.type
_entity_poly.pdbx_seq_one_letter_code
_entity_poly.pdbx_strand_id
1 'polypeptide(L)'
;MLIPYFILLCYTSRSKCFERGNPMKIHKTVNPVAYENTYYLEGDQHLIVVDPGSNWEAIRKTIETINKPVCAILLTHTHYDHIMSLNLVRDTFGNPPVYVAESEVSWLYTPVDNLSGLPRHDDMADVICRPAEHTFVFHEEYQIEDFRFTVLPTPGHSIGGVSFVFPDGHLVLTGDALFRETIGRTDLPTGSMEQLLHSIQTQLFTLPNYDVYPGHGPATTIAHEKTFNPFF
;
A
#
# COMPACT_ATOMS: atom_id res chain seq x y z
N MET A 1 -33.96 -10.81 -61.57
CA MET A 1 -34.24 -11.34 -60.23
C MET A 1 -32.91 -11.59 -59.57
N LEU A 2 -32.40 -10.58 -58.84
CA LEU A 2 -31.09 -10.58 -58.20
C LEU A 2 -31.27 -10.91 -56.72
N ILE A 3 -30.61 -11.95 -56.24
CA ILE A 3 -30.57 -12.40 -54.84
C ILE A 3 -29.39 -11.71 -54.16
N PRO A 4 -29.55 -10.99 -53.04
CA PRO A 4 -28.44 -10.40 -52.36
C PRO A 4 -27.75 -11.46 -51.41
N TYR A 5 -26.45 -11.62 -51.58
CA TYR A 5 -25.59 -12.35 -50.63
C TYR A 5 -25.50 -11.61 -49.31
N PHE A 6 -25.98 -12.22 -48.23
CA PHE A 6 -25.71 -11.80 -46.86
C PHE A 6 -24.33 -12.37 -46.45
N ILE A 7 -23.37 -11.48 -46.28
CA ILE A 7 -22.06 -11.83 -45.62
C ILE A 7 -22.31 -11.83 -44.14
N LEU A 8 -22.28 -13.03 -43.55
CA LEU A 8 -22.28 -13.25 -42.09
C LEU A 8 -20.90 -12.99 -41.55
N LEU A 9 -20.67 -11.81 -40.98
CA LEU A 9 -19.44 -11.52 -40.23
C LEU A 9 -19.46 -12.27 -38.88
N CYS A 10 -18.76 -13.38 -38.83
CA CYS A 10 -18.48 -14.10 -37.60
C CYS A 10 -17.51 -13.27 -36.76
N TYR A 11 -18.01 -12.55 -35.75
CA TYR A 11 -17.20 -11.95 -34.70
C TYR A 11 -16.71 -13.08 -33.76
N THR A 12 -15.49 -13.58 -33.99
CA THR A 12 -14.83 -14.44 -33.02
C THR A 12 -14.27 -13.57 -31.91
N SER A 13 -15.01 -13.44 -30.83
CA SER A 13 -14.50 -12.98 -29.55
C SER A 13 -13.39 -13.94 -29.10
N ARG A 14 -12.15 -13.60 -29.34
CA ARG A 14 -11.02 -14.21 -28.65
C ARG A 14 -11.03 -13.72 -27.20
N SER A 15 -11.71 -14.45 -26.33
CA SER A 15 -11.40 -14.40 -24.91
C SER A 15 -9.92 -14.79 -24.75
N LYS A 16 -9.05 -13.82 -24.47
CA LYS A 16 -7.71 -14.10 -24.00
C LYS A 16 -7.88 -14.88 -22.68
N CYS A 17 -7.64 -16.19 -22.71
CA CYS A 17 -7.31 -16.92 -21.49
C CYS A 17 -6.09 -16.21 -20.91
N PHE A 18 -6.26 -15.48 -19.84
CA PHE A 18 -5.16 -15.09 -18.98
C PHE A 18 -4.61 -16.41 -18.41
N GLU A 19 -3.46 -16.83 -18.91
CA GLU A 19 -2.66 -17.84 -18.23
C GLU A 19 -2.48 -17.31 -16.79
N ARG A 20 -2.79 -18.13 -15.79
CA ARG A 20 -2.54 -17.77 -14.40
C ARG A 20 -1.04 -17.60 -14.27
N GLY A 21 -0.59 -16.34 -14.16
CA GLY A 21 0.78 -16.01 -13.80
C GLY A 21 1.15 -16.68 -12.46
N ASN A 22 2.42 -16.74 -12.14
CA ASN A 22 2.84 -17.19 -10.81
C ASN A 22 2.13 -16.35 -9.75
N PRO A 23 1.69 -16.95 -8.64
CA PRO A 23 1.04 -16.19 -7.58
C PRO A 23 2.02 -15.10 -7.08
N MET A 24 1.50 -13.88 -6.91
CA MET A 24 2.22 -12.77 -6.30
C MET A 24 2.82 -13.22 -4.97
N LYS A 25 4.12 -12.95 -4.76
CA LYS A 25 4.78 -13.21 -3.48
C LYS A 25 4.89 -11.91 -2.70
N ILE A 26 4.79 -12.02 -1.39
CA ILE A 26 5.01 -10.90 -0.48
C ILE A 26 6.23 -11.16 0.39
N HIS A 27 7.13 -10.19 0.42
CA HIS A 27 8.29 -10.17 1.32
C HIS A 27 8.19 -8.96 2.22
N LYS A 28 8.91 -8.97 3.34
CA LYS A 28 8.95 -7.81 4.22
C LYS A 28 10.29 -7.64 4.91
N THR A 29 10.63 -6.40 5.22
CA THR A 29 11.65 -6.04 6.22
C THR A 29 10.99 -5.36 7.40
N VAL A 30 11.49 -5.62 8.60
CA VAL A 30 11.08 -4.89 9.80
C VAL A 30 12.16 -3.85 10.08
N ASN A 31 11.76 -2.61 10.16
CA ASN A 31 12.65 -1.47 10.28
C ASN A 31 12.85 -1.06 11.76
N PRO A 32 14.04 -0.57 12.18
CA PRO A 32 14.32 -0.29 13.59
C PRO A 32 13.52 0.90 14.14
N VAL A 33 13.18 1.90 13.32
CA VAL A 33 12.33 3.00 13.75
C VAL A 33 10.88 2.52 13.80
N ALA A 34 10.26 2.65 14.94
CA ALA A 34 8.90 2.22 15.26
C ALA A 34 8.58 0.73 14.97
N TYR A 35 9.53 -0.09 14.54
CA TYR A 35 9.32 -1.47 14.06
C TYR A 35 8.36 -1.54 12.87
N GLU A 36 8.41 -0.54 12.01
CA GLU A 36 7.62 -0.46 10.78
C GLU A 36 7.95 -1.60 9.81
N ASN A 37 6.97 -2.04 9.05
CA ASN A 37 7.05 -3.09 8.04
C ASN A 37 7.07 -2.50 6.63
N THR A 38 8.21 -2.47 5.98
CA THR A 38 8.27 -2.25 4.52
C THR A 38 7.90 -3.55 3.80
N TYR A 39 6.98 -3.50 2.83
CA TYR A 39 6.59 -4.67 2.03
C TYR A 39 7.09 -4.59 0.60
N TYR A 40 7.33 -5.77 0.02
CA TYR A 40 7.75 -5.97 -1.36
C TYR A 40 6.82 -6.97 -2.01
N LEU A 41 6.04 -6.51 -2.99
CA LEU A 41 5.13 -7.33 -3.77
C LEU A 41 5.85 -7.76 -5.03
N GLU A 42 6.22 -9.05 -5.09
CA GLU A 42 6.92 -9.63 -6.22
C GLU A 42 5.91 -10.23 -7.20
N GLY A 43 5.76 -9.60 -8.37
CA GLY A 43 5.00 -10.09 -9.51
C GLY A 43 5.85 -10.97 -10.45
N ASP A 44 5.34 -11.27 -11.63
CA ASP A 44 6.07 -12.09 -12.62
C ASP A 44 7.34 -11.38 -13.11
N GLN A 45 7.27 -10.12 -13.46
CA GLN A 45 8.37 -9.35 -14.05
C GLN A 45 8.78 -8.12 -13.22
N HIS A 46 7.89 -7.63 -12.34
CA HIS A 46 8.07 -6.36 -11.65
C HIS A 46 7.95 -6.51 -10.14
N LEU A 47 8.30 -5.43 -9.44
CA LEU A 47 8.24 -5.29 -8.01
C LEU A 47 7.51 -4.00 -7.64
N ILE A 48 6.59 -4.07 -6.68
CA ILE A 48 6.07 -2.90 -5.96
C ILE A 48 6.71 -2.85 -4.58
N VAL A 49 7.14 -1.67 -4.15
CA VAL A 49 7.59 -1.39 -2.78
C VAL A 49 6.48 -0.61 -2.07
N VAL A 50 6.14 -1.01 -0.84
CA VAL A 50 5.13 -0.33 -0.03
C VAL A 50 5.80 0.15 1.26
N ASP A 51 5.63 1.44 1.57
CA ASP A 51 6.11 2.11 2.78
C ASP A 51 7.61 1.86 3.03
N PRO A 52 8.54 2.46 2.26
CA PRO A 52 9.98 2.27 2.44
C PRO A 52 10.50 3.01 3.68
N GLY A 53 10.53 2.31 4.82
CA GLY A 53 10.86 2.83 6.14
C GLY A 53 12.35 3.07 6.40
N SER A 54 12.80 2.89 7.64
CA SER A 54 14.09 3.41 8.11
C SER A 54 15.33 2.58 7.78
N ASN A 55 15.18 1.30 7.44
CA ASN A 55 16.34 0.40 7.27
C ASN A 55 16.81 0.32 5.82
N TRP A 56 17.40 1.40 5.32
CA TRP A 56 17.86 1.48 3.94
C TRP A 56 18.69 0.25 3.49
N GLU A 57 19.65 -0.19 4.28
CA GLU A 57 20.51 -1.32 3.89
C GLU A 57 19.74 -2.63 3.72
N ALA A 58 18.79 -2.91 4.60
CA ALA A 58 17.94 -4.10 4.46
C ALA A 58 16.96 -3.96 3.27
N ILE A 59 16.39 -2.76 3.09
CA ILE A 59 15.49 -2.46 1.96
C ILE A 59 16.24 -2.64 0.64
N ARG A 60 17.39 -2.00 0.48
CA ARG A 60 18.24 -2.11 -0.71
C ARG A 60 18.59 -3.57 -1.02
N LYS A 61 19.11 -4.29 -0.01
CA LYS A 61 19.50 -5.69 -0.17
C LYS A 61 18.31 -6.58 -0.56
N THR A 62 17.12 -6.33 -0.03
CA THR A 62 15.92 -7.10 -0.36
C THR A 62 15.53 -6.87 -1.82
N ILE A 63 15.47 -5.62 -2.28
CA ILE A 63 15.15 -5.29 -3.68
C ILE A 63 16.20 -5.90 -4.63
N GLU A 64 17.49 -5.76 -4.31
CA GLU A 64 18.58 -6.37 -5.11
C GLU A 64 18.48 -7.90 -5.16
N THR A 65 18.08 -8.54 -4.05
CA THR A 65 17.93 -10.01 -4.00
C THR A 65 16.74 -10.50 -4.84
N ILE A 66 15.62 -9.76 -4.82
CA ILE A 66 14.46 -10.07 -5.67
C ILE A 66 14.82 -9.85 -7.14
N ASN A 67 15.67 -8.88 -7.44
CA ASN A 67 16.25 -8.61 -8.77
C ASN A 67 15.20 -8.43 -9.87
N LYS A 68 14.14 -7.65 -9.57
CA LYS A 68 13.13 -7.21 -10.52
C LYS A 68 13.02 -5.69 -10.52
N PRO A 69 12.69 -5.05 -11.65
CA PRO A 69 12.50 -3.60 -11.71
C PRO A 69 11.37 -3.17 -10.77
N VAL A 70 11.61 -2.12 -9.99
CA VAL A 70 10.59 -1.48 -9.15
C VAL A 70 9.71 -0.64 -10.06
N CYS A 71 8.44 -1.01 -10.24
CA CYS A 71 7.51 -0.32 -11.12
C CYS A 71 6.68 0.77 -10.41
N ALA A 72 6.54 0.69 -9.09
CA ALA A 72 5.86 1.70 -8.29
C ALA A 72 6.28 1.64 -6.82
N ILE A 73 6.11 2.76 -6.11
CA ILE A 73 6.11 2.85 -4.66
C ILE A 73 4.71 3.27 -4.22
N LEU A 74 4.08 2.49 -3.35
CA LEU A 74 2.76 2.81 -2.80
C LEU A 74 2.92 3.20 -1.33
N LEU A 75 2.31 4.32 -0.93
CA LEU A 75 2.33 4.79 0.45
C LEU A 75 0.95 4.61 1.08
N THR A 76 0.88 3.86 2.18
CA THR A 76 -0.36 3.71 2.94
C THR A 76 -0.74 5.01 3.63
N HIS A 77 0.25 5.75 4.09
CA HIS A 77 0.19 7.11 4.62
C HIS A 77 1.61 7.69 4.68
N THR A 78 1.77 8.93 5.13
CA THR A 78 3.08 9.61 5.03
C THR A 78 3.70 9.97 6.38
N HIS A 79 3.42 9.25 7.47
CA HIS A 79 4.23 9.39 8.67
C HIS A 79 5.68 8.98 8.39
N TYR A 80 6.60 9.64 9.07
CA TYR A 80 8.04 9.62 8.76
C TYR A 80 8.62 8.21 8.71
N ASP A 81 8.21 7.32 9.60
CA ASP A 81 8.71 5.95 9.69
C ASP A 81 8.37 5.09 8.46
N HIS A 82 7.32 5.44 7.71
CA HIS A 82 6.92 4.79 6.46
C HIS A 82 7.61 5.35 5.20
N ILE A 83 8.31 6.50 5.31
CA ILE A 83 8.87 7.20 4.14
C ILE A 83 10.36 7.50 4.23
N MET A 84 11.06 7.08 5.30
CA MET A 84 12.47 7.46 5.56
C MET A 84 13.43 7.06 4.43
N SER A 85 13.19 5.95 3.74
CA SER A 85 14.02 5.51 2.60
C SER A 85 13.43 5.82 1.24
N LEU A 86 12.32 6.57 1.15
CA LEU A 86 11.60 6.84 -0.10
C LEU A 86 12.51 7.43 -1.18
N ASN A 87 13.25 8.49 -0.86
CA ASN A 87 14.17 9.11 -1.81
C ASN A 87 15.30 8.16 -2.23
N LEU A 88 15.83 7.36 -1.29
CA LEU A 88 16.91 6.41 -1.56
C LEU A 88 16.46 5.28 -2.50
N VAL A 89 15.24 4.77 -2.34
CA VAL A 89 14.65 3.80 -3.27
C VAL A 89 14.53 4.42 -4.67
N ARG A 90 14.01 5.63 -4.77
CA ARG A 90 13.88 6.34 -6.05
C ARG A 90 15.22 6.56 -6.74
N ASP A 91 16.21 7.02 -5.98
CA ASP A 91 17.55 7.34 -6.54
C ASP A 91 18.30 6.09 -7.00
N THR A 92 18.06 4.95 -6.35
CA THR A 92 18.82 3.72 -6.62
C THR A 92 18.16 2.83 -7.68
N PHE A 93 16.81 2.80 -7.72
CA PHE A 93 16.08 1.83 -8.52
C PHE A 93 15.28 2.43 -9.69
N GLY A 94 15.84 3.44 -10.35
CA GLY A 94 15.31 3.96 -11.61
C GLY A 94 14.18 4.97 -11.46
N ASN A 95 14.08 5.61 -10.32
CA ASN A 95 13.08 6.64 -10.00
C ASN A 95 11.64 6.16 -10.23
N PRO A 96 11.21 5.04 -9.61
CA PRO A 96 9.84 4.56 -9.74
C PRO A 96 8.83 5.61 -9.27
N PRO A 97 7.65 5.72 -9.92
CA PRO A 97 6.60 6.64 -9.51
C PRO A 97 6.07 6.31 -8.13
N VAL A 98 5.77 7.37 -7.37
CA VAL A 98 5.19 7.29 -6.02
C VAL A 98 3.72 7.63 -6.08
N TYR A 99 2.91 6.82 -5.38
CA TYR A 99 1.47 6.98 -5.23
C TYR A 99 1.12 7.24 -3.77
N VAL A 100 0.29 8.26 -3.51
CA VAL A 100 -0.09 8.69 -2.17
C VAL A 100 -1.54 9.22 -2.16
N ALA A 101 -2.18 9.28 -0.99
CA ALA A 101 -3.47 9.96 -0.86
C ALA A 101 -3.30 11.49 -1.06
N GLU A 102 -4.22 12.12 -1.79
CA GLU A 102 -4.21 13.56 -2.09
C GLU A 102 -4.03 14.43 -0.84
N SER A 103 -4.70 14.04 0.25
CA SER A 103 -4.67 14.78 1.53
C SER A 103 -3.31 14.79 2.22
N GLU A 104 -2.38 13.92 1.83
CA GLU A 104 -1.05 13.81 2.44
C GLU A 104 0.12 14.08 1.47
N VAL A 105 -0.16 14.57 0.27
CA VAL A 105 0.90 14.91 -0.70
C VAL A 105 1.91 15.89 -0.10
N SER A 106 1.45 16.94 0.58
CA SER A 106 2.33 17.95 1.18
C SER A 106 3.13 17.43 2.38
N TRP A 107 2.66 16.39 3.05
CA TRP A 107 3.33 15.82 4.21
C TRP A 107 4.67 15.18 3.85
N LEU A 108 4.83 14.72 2.62
CA LEU A 108 6.11 14.19 2.11
C LEU A 108 7.29 15.15 2.32
N TYR A 109 7.04 16.45 2.29
CA TYR A 109 8.08 17.48 2.41
C TYR A 109 7.83 18.48 3.56
N THR A 110 6.87 18.19 4.44
CA THR A 110 6.56 19.03 5.60
C THR A 110 6.80 18.23 6.89
N PRO A 111 7.97 18.38 7.54
CA PRO A 111 8.34 17.57 8.71
C PRO A 111 7.37 17.62 9.88
N VAL A 112 6.69 18.74 10.09
CA VAL A 112 5.67 18.86 11.15
C VAL A 112 4.47 17.96 10.86
N ASP A 113 4.05 17.88 9.60
CA ASP A 113 2.87 17.11 9.20
C ASP A 113 3.18 15.60 9.14
N ASN A 114 4.35 15.21 8.62
CA ASN A 114 4.79 13.81 8.64
C ASN A 114 5.35 13.37 9.99
N LEU A 115 5.33 14.25 10.98
CA LEU A 115 5.71 14.04 12.38
C LEU A 115 7.21 13.90 12.66
N SER A 116 8.10 13.96 11.68
CA SER A 116 9.54 13.92 11.90
C SER A 116 10.05 15.19 12.61
N GLY A 117 9.46 16.35 12.32
CA GLY A 117 9.80 17.65 12.92
C GLY A 117 9.17 17.94 14.27
N LEU A 118 8.58 16.94 14.94
CA LEU A 118 8.04 17.14 16.28
C LEU A 118 9.15 17.20 17.33
N PRO A 119 9.03 18.04 18.39
CA PRO A 119 10.07 18.17 19.43
C PRO A 119 10.52 16.87 20.11
N ARG A 120 9.66 15.85 20.13
CA ARG A 120 10.00 14.52 20.65
C ARG A 120 10.99 13.74 19.78
N HIS A 121 11.30 14.23 18.59
CA HIS A 121 12.20 13.63 17.60
C HIS A 121 13.45 14.49 17.36
N ASP A 122 13.85 15.30 18.36
CA ASP A 122 15.05 16.15 18.28
C ASP A 122 16.37 15.34 18.09
N ASP A 123 16.31 14.02 18.26
CA ASP A 123 17.42 13.07 18.08
C ASP A 123 17.53 12.53 16.64
N MET A 124 16.63 12.90 15.75
CA MET A 124 16.65 12.48 14.34
C MET A 124 16.52 13.69 13.40
N ALA A 125 17.03 13.53 12.19
CA ALA A 125 16.87 14.55 11.15
C ALA A 125 15.43 14.58 10.62
N ASP A 126 14.97 15.75 10.20
CA ASP A 126 13.72 15.93 9.50
C ASP A 126 13.66 15.04 8.24
N VAL A 127 12.54 14.36 8.05
CA VAL A 127 12.29 13.56 6.84
C VAL A 127 11.63 14.45 5.79
N ILE A 128 12.38 14.71 4.71
CA ILE A 128 11.92 15.54 3.59
C ILE A 128 12.06 14.73 2.31
N CYS A 129 10.92 14.33 1.74
CA CYS A 129 10.86 13.57 0.50
C CYS A 129 10.46 14.44 -0.68
N ARG A 130 10.84 14.01 -1.89
CA ARG A 130 10.36 14.61 -3.14
C ARG A 130 8.84 14.38 -3.27
N PRO A 131 8.11 15.27 -3.94
CA PRO A 131 6.69 15.08 -4.22
C PRO A 131 6.41 13.74 -4.92
N ALA A 132 5.23 13.21 -4.69
CA ALA A 132 4.72 12.04 -5.41
C ALA A 132 4.25 12.43 -6.82
N GLU A 133 4.30 11.49 -7.75
CA GLU A 133 3.84 11.66 -9.13
C GLU A 133 2.33 11.47 -9.28
N HIS A 134 1.73 10.65 -8.41
CA HIS A 134 0.32 10.26 -8.53
C HIS A 134 -0.41 10.31 -7.19
N THR A 135 -1.69 10.64 -7.27
CA THR A 135 -2.61 10.51 -6.14
C THR A 135 -3.63 9.41 -6.40
N PHE A 136 -4.09 8.75 -5.32
CA PHE A 136 -5.06 7.68 -5.43
C PHE A 136 -6.48 8.20 -5.72
N VAL A 137 -7.18 7.50 -6.60
CA VAL A 137 -8.64 7.55 -6.71
C VAL A 137 -9.19 6.34 -5.94
N PHE A 138 -10.01 6.59 -4.94
CA PHE A 138 -10.50 5.53 -4.05
C PHE A 138 -11.56 4.66 -4.73
N HIS A 139 -11.57 3.38 -4.37
CA HIS A 139 -12.47 2.34 -4.88
C HIS A 139 -12.33 2.00 -6.37
N GLU A 140 -11.40 2.64 -7.08
CA GLU A 140 -11.05 2.25 -8.44
C GLU A 140 -10.05 1.09 -8.48
N GLU A 141 -10.14 0.27 -9.51
CA GLU A 141 -9.19 -0.79 -9.77
C GLU A 141 -7.97 -0.22 -10.50
N TYR A 142 -6.80 -0.46 -9.94
CA TYR A 142 -5.51 -0.14 -10.53
C TYR A 142 -4.92 -1.35 -11.23
N GLN A 143 -4.34 -1.10 -12.41
CA GLN A 143 -3.46 -2.04 -13.09
C GLN A 143 -2.11 -1.37 -13.30
N ILE A 144 -1.12 -1.77 -12.51
CA ILE A 144 0.27 -1.33 -12.64
C ILE A 144 1.11 -2.55 -12.98
N GLU A 145 1.54 -2.66 -14.24
CA GLU A 145 2.29 -3.81 -14.75
C GLU A 145 1.61 -5.15 -14.36
N ASP A 146 2.29 -5.99 -13.57
CA ASP A 146 1.81 -7.31 -13.14
C ASP A 146 0.72 -7.23 -12.03
N PHE A 147 0.45 -6.04 -11.49
CA PHE A 147 -0.33 -5.91 -10.26
C PHE A 147 -1.71 -5.31 -10.50
N ARG A 148 -2.72 -6.00 -9.99
CA ARG A 148 -4.10 -5.52 -9.95
C ARG A 148 -4.52 -5.35 -8.50
N PHE A 149 -4.99 -4.16 -8.15
CA PHE A 149 -5.40 -3.85 -6.78
C PHE A 149 -6.42 -2.72 -6.72
N THR A 150 -7.10 -2.59 -5.58
CA THR A 150 -8.02 -1.49 -5.28
C THR A 150 -7.51 -0.74 -4.05
N VAL A 151 -7.71 0.57 -4.03
CA VAL A 151 -7.35 1.44 -2.90
C VAL A 151 -8.60 1.78 -2.11
N LEU A 152 -8.62 1.40 -0.83
CA LEU A 152 -9.70 1.71 0.09
C LEU A 152 -9.26 2.84 1.03
N PRO A 153 -10.06 3.92 1.19
CA PRO A 153 -9.77 4.94 2.20
C PRO A 153 -9.98 4.35 3.60
N THR A 154 -8.94 4.40 4.42
CA THR A 154 -8.97 3.95 5.81
C THR A 154 -8.42 5.02 6.75
N PRO A 155 -8.95 6.27 6.69
CA PRO A 155 -8.51 7.36 7.55
C PRO A 155 -8.88 7.14 9.01
N GLY A 156 -8.18 7.87 9.89
CA GLY A 156 -8.42 7.89 11.32
C GLY A 156 -7.17 7.68 12.17
N HIS A 157 -6.15 6.98 11.69
CA HIS A 157 -4.79 7.09 12.19
C HIS A 157 -4.11 8.36 11.66
N SER A 158 -4.23 8.58 10.37
CA SER A 158 -3.93 9.82 9.67
C SER A 158 -5.08 10.18 8.72
N ILE A 159 -5.10 11.42 8.20
CA ILE A 159 -6.18 11.90 7.35
C ILE A 159 -6.22 11.22 5.98
N GLY A 160 -5.09 10.80 5.47
CA GLY A 160 -4.92 10.17 4.14
C GLY A 160 -4.63 8.68 4.21
N GLY A 161 -4.83 8.04 5.37
CA GLY A 161 -4.61 6.60 5.51
C GLY A 161 -5.40 5.79 4.49
N VAL A 162 -4.72 4.87 3.80
CA VAL A 162 -5.33 3.96 2.82
C VAL A 162 -4.91 2.51 3.04
N SER A 163 -5.71 1.59 2.53
CA SER A 163 -5.41 0.16 2.47
C SER A 163 -5.42 -0.33 1.03
N PHE A 164 -4.48 -1.22 0.68
CA PHE A 164 -4.36 -1.79 -0.65
C PHE A 164 -4.87 -3.23 -0.68
N VAL A 165 -5.90 -3.48 -1.46
CA VAL A 165 -6.52 -4.80 -1.61
C VAL A 165 -6.04 -5.46 -2.89
N PHE A 166 -5.39 -6.61 -2.77
CA PHE A 166 -4.90 -7.42 -3.89
C PHE A 166 -5.73 -8.71 -4.01
N PRO A 167 -6.77 -8.74 -4.85
CA PRO A 167 -7.68 -9.89 -4.94
C PRO A 167 -6.98 -11.17 -5.38
N ASP A 168 -6.04 -11.08 -6.31
CA ASP A 168 -5.32 -12.23 -6.85
C ASP A 168 -4.37 -12.87 -5.82
N GLY A 169 -3.90 -12.09 -4.85
CA GLY A 169 -3.10 -12.56 -3.71
C GLY A 169 -3.91 -12.90 -2.47
N HIS A 170 -5.23 -12.67 -2.46
CA HIS A 170 -6.10 -12.80 -1.29
C HIS A 170 -5.57 -12.04 -0.06
N LEU A 171 -5.01 -10.85 -0.26
CA LEU A 171 -4.38 -10.06 0.80
C LEU A 171 -4.80 -8.60 0.77
N VAL A 172 -4.62 -7.96 1.93
CA VAL A 172 -4.77 -6.51 2.11
C VAL A 172 -3.61 -5.97 2.95
N LEU A 173 -2.98 -4.89 2.47
CA LEU A 173 -2.02 -4.10 3.26
C LEU A 173 -2.79 -2.95 3.90
N THR A 174 -2.77 -2.86 5.21
CA THR A 174 -3.65 -1.96 5.97
C THR A 174 -2.93 -0.72 6.51
N GLY A 175 -1.61 -0.60 6.28
CA GLY A 175 -0.84 0.44 6.94
C GLY A 175 -1.16 0.47 8.43
N ASP A 176 -1.38 1.66 8.96
CA ASP A 176 -1.65 1.85 10.38
C ASP A 176 -3.15 1.93 10.72
N ALA A 177 -4.00 1.30 9.90
CA ALA A 177 -5.41 1.20 10.23
C ALA A 177 -5.70 0.00 11.14
N LEU A 178 -5.39 -1.23 10.70
CA LEU A 178 -5.74 -2.46 11.41
C LEU A 178 -4.48 -3.30 11.65
N PHE A 179 -4.22 -3.64 12.91
CA PHE A 179 -3.14 -4.52 13.35
C PHE A 179 -3.71 -5.80 13.94
N ARG A 180 -2.83 -6.77 14.23
CA ARG A 180 -3.27 -7.98 14.93
C ARG A 180 -3.73 -7.65 16.35
N GLU A 181 -5.04 -7.90 16.59
CA GLU A 181 -5.72 -7.69 17.88
C GLU A 181 -5.60 -6.25 18.42
N THR A 182 -5.37 -5.28 17.51
CA THR A 182 -5.37 -3.86 17.86
C THR A 182 -5.59 -3.00 16.61
N ILE A 183 -5.59 -1.68 16.77
CA ILE A 183 -5.74 -0.68 15.71
C ILE A 183 -4.64 0.38 15.82
N GLY A 184 -4.45 1.18 14.79
CA GLY A 184 -3.57 2.32 14.81
C GLY A 184 -3.93 3.33 15.91
N ARG A 185 -2.93 4.02 16.44
CA ARG A 185 -3.16 5.11 17.40
C ARG A 185 -3.89 6.28 16.74
N THR A 186 -4.67 7.00 17.51
CA THR A 186 -5.51 8.10 17.01
C THR A 186 -5.32 9.41 17.78
N ASP A 187 -4.28 9.47 18.60
CA ASP A 187 -3.91 10.64 19.43
C ASP A 187 -2.88 11.57 18.77
N LEU A 188 -2.54 11.31 17.51
CA LEU A 188 -1.66 12.15 16.69
C LEU A 188 -2.47 13.22 15.95
N PRO A 189 -1.83 14.29 15.44
CA PRO A 189 -2.50 15.26 14.58
C PRO A 189 -3.29 14.57 13.46
N THR A 190 -4.52 15.02 13.22
CA THR A 190 -5.53 14.45 12.31
C THR A 190 -6.08 13.07 12.69
N GLY A 191 -5.62 12.47 13.79
CA GLY A 191 -6.15 11.20 14.30
C GLY A 191 -7.59 11.31 14.81
N SER A 192 -8.39 10.26 14.59
CA SER A 192 -9.77 10.15 15.07
C SER A 192 -10.15 8.70 15.29
N MET A 193 -10.39 8.33 16.54
CA MET A 193 -10.83 6.98 16.91
C MET A 193 -12.14 6.59 16.23
N GLU A 194 -13.13 7.51 16.25
CA GLU A 194 -14.42 7.27 15.62
C GLU A 194 -14.28 6.99 14.11
N GLN A 195 -13.47 7.81 13.43
CA GLN A 195 -13.23 7.65 12.00
C GLN A 195 -12.49 6.35 11.70
N LEU A 196 -11.48 5.98 12.49
CA LEU A 196 -10.71 4.76 12.28
C LEU A 196 -11.58 3.51 12.46
N LEU A 197 -12.37 3.44 13.51
CA LEU A 197 -13.32 2.34 13.74
C LEU A 197 -14.33 2.24 12.60
N HIS A 198 -14.89 3.37 12.17
CA HIS A 198 -15.81 3.42 11.03
C HIS A 198 -15.13 2.93 9.74
N SER A 199 -13.93 3.38 9.46
CA SER A 199 -13.14 2.95 8.29
C SER A 199 -12.90 1.44 8.28
N ILE A 200 -12.46 0.86 9.40
CA ILE A 200 -12.22 -0.58 9.50
C ILE A 200 -13.50 -1.37 9.28
N GLN A 201 -14.61 -0.97 9.94
CA GLN A 201 -15.89 -1.66 9.82
C GLN A 201 -16.46 -1.62 8.41
N THR A 202 -16.41 -0.44 7.76
CA THR A 202 -17.06 -0.22 6.46
C THR A 202 -16.20 -0.57 5.26
N GLN A 203 -14.87 -0.55 5.39
CA GLN A 203 -13.94 -0.84 4.31
C GLN A 203 -13.31 -2.23 4.47
N LEU A 204 -12.68 -2.52 5.60
CA LEU A 204 -11.89 -3.74 5.77
C LEU A 204 -12.75 -4.94 6.14
N PHE A 205 -13.70 -4.76 7.06
CA PHE A 205 -14.55 -5.86 7.52
C PHE A 205 -15.62 -6.29 6.49
N THR A 206 -15.78 -5.58 5.40
CA THR A 206 -16.60 -6.01 4.26
C THR A 206 -15.87 -6.99 3.33
N LEU A 207 -14.53 -7.05 3.43
CA LEU A 207 -13.71 -7.93 2.62
C LEU A 207 -13.94 -9.41 2.98
N PRO A 208 -13.70 -10.33 2.03
CA PRO A 208 -13.55 -11.75 2.32
C PRO A 208 -12.45 -12.01 3.37
N ASN A 209 -12.29 -13.26 3.80
CA ASN A 209 -11.22 -13.61 4.74
C ASN A 209 -9.84 -13.54 4.05
N TYR A 210 -9.35 -12.32 3.84
CA TYR A 210 -8.02 -12.05 3.30
C TYR A 210 -6.97 -12.01 4.41
N ASP A 211 -5.73 -12.32 4.04
CA ASP A 211 -4.57 -12.08 4.88
C ASP A 211 -4.35 -10.57 5.02
N VAL A 212 -4.08 -10.12 6.25
CA VAL A 212 -3.86 -8.72 6.60
C VAL A 212 -2.38 -8.51 6.90
N TYR A 213 -1.78 -7.57 6.18
CA TYR A 213 -0.38 -7.16 6.34
C TYR A 213 -0.33 -5.72 6.84
N PRO A 214 -0.13 -5.52 8.15
CA PRO A 214 -0.17 -4.19 8.78
C PRO A 214 1.16 -3.43 8.66
N GLY A 215 1.11 -2.09 8.87
CA GLY A 215 2.30 -1.25 8.92
C GLY A 215 3.26 -1.62 10.06
N HIS A 216 2.75 -2.20 11.15
CA HIS A 216 3.55 -2.65 12.30
C HIS A 216 3.10 -4.03 12.78
N GLY A 217 4.06 -4.80 13.32
CA GLY A 217 3.79 -6.08 13.95
C GLY A 217 3.55 -7.25 12.99
N PRO A 218 2.91 -8.33 13.46
CA PRO A 218 2.70 -9.54 12.67
C PRO A 218 1.46 -9.45 11.78
N ALA A 219 1.45 -10.27 10.72
CA ALA A 219 0.27 -10.48 9.89
C ALA A 219 -0.88 -11.15 10.67
N THR A 220 -2.11 -10.94 10.18
CA THR A 220 -3.34 -11.52 10.72
C THR A 220 -4.31 -11.84 9.57
N THR A 221 -5.61 -12.01 9.86
CA THR A 221 -6.66 -12.18 8.84
C THR A 221 -7.89 -11.36 9.18
N ILE A 222 -8.68 -11.01 8.17
CA ILE A 222 -9.96 -10.31 8.38
C ILE A 222 -10.89 -11.08 9.34
N ALA A 223 -10.97 -12.42 9.21
CA ALA A 223 -11.81 -13.23 10.09
C ALA A 223 -11.31 -13.24 11.53
N HIS A 224 -9.98 -13.27 11.74
CA HIS A 224 -9.41 -13.21 13.08
C HIS A 224 -9.75 -11.88 13.75
N GLU A 225 -9.55 -10.77 13.04
CA GLU A 225 -9.79 -9.43 13.61
C GLU A 225 -11.27 -9.16 13.89
N LYS A 226 -12.18 -9.64 13.06
CA LYS A 226 -13.63 -9.59 13.37
C LYS A 226 -14.03 -10.33 14.64
N THR A 227 -13.25 -11.32 15.05
CA THR A 227 -13.60 -12.19 16.17
C THR A 227 -12.86 -11.80 17.46
N PHE A 228 -11.60 -11.40 17.35
CA PHE A 228 -10.69 -11.27 18.50
C PHE A 228 -10.16 -9.87 18.74
N ASN A 229 -10.39 -8.93 17.80
CA ASN A 229 -9.93 -7.56 18.00
C ASN A 229 -10.79 -6.87 19.07
N PRO A 230 -10.22 -6.41 20.20
CA PRO A 230 -10.96 -5.88 21.32
C PRO A 230 -11.64 -4.52 21.08
N PHE A 231 -11.43 -3.93 19.92
CA PHE A 231 -12.05 -2.64 19.53
C PHE A 231 -13.42 -2.84 18.82
N PHE A 232 -13.82 -4.10 18.53
CA PHE A 232 -15.05 -4.42 17.80
C PHE A 232 -15.92 -5.44 18.50
#